data_ec36954ec9968526822635e7195c6ba4
#
_entry.id   ec36954ec9968526822635e7195c6ba4
#
_cell.length_a   1.000
_cell.length_b   1.000
_cell.length_c   1.000
_cell.angle_alpha   90.00
_cell.angle_beta   90.00
_cell.angle_gamma   90.00
#
_symmetry.space_group_name_H-M   'P 1'
#
loop_
_entity.id
_entity.type
_entity.pdbx_description
1 polymer ?
#
loop_
_entity_poly.entity_id
_entity_poly.type
_entity_poly.pdbx_seq_one_letter_code
_entity_poly.pdbx_strand_id
1 'polypeptide(L)'
;VTKPCLREVVAADFRDRIVQHYIVMRLEALFEECGTLDDNMFSCRVGKGNLAAIQALQQQIFHQSKGYTTDCYVAKFDLQSFFMSIDKRRLYDELVALVAKRYEGWDKDTLLYLIRVVTLHNPQDNAVRKTPLCDWADLPRSKSLYNVDWFLGLAIGNLTSQSDANFYNAPAMRWMRSVGLAPVNYVDDFAFVVRDKASFLTAMPYIRNYFAAERGLTMHPRKFYLQHYSKGIKFLGAVIKYNRVYTNNQTVARCFGKIHYYNEACRHSSRRKARHVEKLATILNSYLGLMRHFDTFNIRKRIAAEVGTVWCDYIRFDDDITTATVVKHFRQREICKYNVRKQRRRDLFTLKNLLNDGNTAAN
;
A
#
# COMPACT_ATOMS: atom_id res chain seq x y z
N VAL A 1 13.70 2.91 -0.55
CA VAL A 1 12.98 2.62 0.71
C VAL A 1 13.53 1.33 1.32
N THR A 2 14.00 1.39 2.57
CA THR A 2 14.68 0.27 3.25
C THR A 2 13.78 -0.54 4.18
N LYS A 3 12.67 0.01 4.66
CA LYS A 3 11.76 -0.67 5.61
C LYS A 3 10.34 -0.72 5.08
N PRO A 4 9.60 -1.83 5.27
CA PRO A 4 9.98 -3.08 5.96
C PRO A 4 10.90 -3.99 5.13
N CYS A 5 11.04 -3.78 3.84
CA CYS A 5 11.97 -4.45 2.93
C CYS A 5 12.53 -3.44 1.93
N LEU A 6 13.71 -3.72 1.40
CA LEU A 6 14.35 -2.89 0.41
C LEU A 6 13.52 -2.86 -0.90
N ARG A 7 13.21 -1.67 -1.38
CA ARG A 7 12.46 -1.45 -2.62
C ARG A 7 13.00 -0.23 -3.36
N GLU A 8 13.10 -0.36 -4.67
CA GLU A 8 13.25 0.78 -5.56
C GLU A 8 11.91 1.51 -5.64
N VAL A 9 11.93 2.82 -5.47
CA VAL A 9 10.75 3.68 -5.61
C VAL A 9 11.14 4.85 -6.50
N VAL A 10 10.43 5.03 -7.58
CA VAL A 10 10.63 6.12 -8.53
C VAL A 10 9.50 7.11 -8.36
N ALA A 11 9.82 8.34 -7.97
CA ALA A 11 8.84 9.40 -7.81
C ALA A 11 8.90 10.34 -9.01
N ALA A 12 7.84 10.41 -9.77
CA ALA A 12 7.67 11.37 -10.85
C ALA A 12 7.74 12.83 -10.35
N ASP A 13 8.16 13.75 -11.17
CA ASP A 13 8.07 15.19 -10.91
C ASP A 13 6.61 15.61 -10.64
N PHE A 14 6.43 16.74 -9.97
CA PHE A 14 5.09 17.18 -9.61
C PHE A 14 4.19 17.43 -10.83
N ARG A 15 4.75 17.96 -11.91
CA ARG A 15 4.02 18.20 -13.17
C ARG A 15 3.57 16.90 -13.81
N ASP A 16 4.45 15.89 -13.83
CA ASP A 16 4.14 14.57 -14.36
C ASP A 16 3.06 13.87 -13.54
N ARG A 17 3.04 14.09 -12.20
CA ARG A 17 1.96 13.58 -11.35
C ARG A 17 0.60 14.17 -11.70
N ILE A 18 0.53 15.44 -12.08
CA ILE A 18 -0.73 16.05 -12.54
C ILE A 18 -1.24 15.31 -13.79
N VAL A 19 -0.35 15.05 -14.75
CA VAL A 19 -0.67 14.28 -15.96
C VAL A 19 -1.11 12.85 -15.61
N GLN A 20 -0.39 12.18 -14.72
CA GLN A 20 -0.77 10.84 -14.25
C GLN A 20 -2.15 10.83 -13.58
N HIS A 21 -2.47 11.83 -12.75
CA HIS A 21 -3.80 11.96 -12.15
C HIS A 21 -4.90 12.14 -13.21
N TYR A 22 -4.66 12.96 -14.22
CA TYR A 22 -5.60 13.13 -15.33
C TYR A 22 -5.89 11.80 -16.03
N ILE A 23 -4.84 11.03 -16.40
CA ILE A 23 -4.99 9.72 -17.05
C ILE A 23 -5.80 8.76 -16.16
N VAL A 24 -5.42 8.64 -14.87
CA VAL A 24 -6.06 7.71 -13.95
C VAL A 24 -7.52 8.05 -13.72
N MET A 25 -7.88 9.33 -13.57
CA MET A 25 -9.28 9.75 -13.45
C MET A 25 -10.14 9.31 -14.64
N ARG A 26 -9.62 9.41 -15.87
CA ARG A 26 -10.32 8.97 -17.07
C ARG A 26 -10.42 7.45 -17.16
N LEU A 27 -9.31 6.76 -16.91
CA LEU A 27 -9.26 5.30 -16.96
C LEU A 27 -10.09 4.64 -15.85
N GLU A 28 -10.04 5.11 -14.62
CA GLU A 28 -10.84 4.54 -13.52
C GLU A 28 -12.33 4.69 -13.78
N ALA A 29 -12.79 5.85 -14.27
CA ALA A 29 -14.18 6.03 -14.67
C ALA A 29 -14.60 5.03 -15.76
N LEU A 30 -13.75 4.87 -16.79
CA LEU A 30 -13.98 3.91 -17.88
C LEU A 30 -13.97 2.45 -17.38
N PHE A 31 -13.06 2.11 -16.46
CA PHE A 31 -12.98 0.74 -15.90
C PHE A 31 -14.24 0.38 -15.11
N GLU A 32 -14.77 1.32 -14.32
CA GLU A 32 -16.01 1.10 -13.55
C GLU A 32 -17.24 1.02 -14.49
N GLU A 33 -17.35 1.93 -15.44
CA GLU A 33 -18.43 1.95 -16.43
C GLU A 33 -18.49 0.65 -17.27
N CYS A 34 -17.33 0.16 -17.70
CA CYS A 34 -17.24 -1.06 -18.51
C CYS A 34 -17.20 -2.35 -17.70
N GLY A 35 -17.21 -2.29 -16.35
CA GLY A 35 -17.04 -3.47 -15.52
C GLY A 35 -15.70 -4.18 -15.79
N THR A 36 -14.66 -3.43 -16.11
CA THR A 36 -13.36 -3.98 -16.50
C THR A 36 -12.67 -4.65 -15.32
N LEU A 37 -12.75 -4.04 -14.14
CA LEU A 37 -12.15 -4.54 -12.90
C LEU A 37 -13.17 -5.38 -12.13
N ASP A 38 -12.74 -6.57 -11.71
CA ASP A 38 -13.55 -7.44 -10.86
C ASP A 38 -13.80 -6.81 -9.47
N ASP A 39 -15.00 -7.06 -8.91
CA ASP A 39 -15.37 -6.52 -7.59
C ASP A 39 -14.46 -7.01 -6.45
N ASN A 40 -13.85 -8.18 -6.61
CA ASN A 40 -12.89 -8.73 -5.66
C ASN A 40 -11.45 -8.20 -5.84
N MET A 41 -11.24 -7.17 -6.65
CA MET A 41 -9.98 -6.42 -6.74
C MET A 41 -10.04 -5.20 -5.84
N PHE A 42 -9.22 -5.16 -4.80
CA PHE A 42 -9.34 -4.20 -3.70
C PHE A 42 -8.24 -3.15 -3.63
N SER A 43 -7.17 -3.27 -4.39
CA SER A 43 -6.07 -2.31 -4.35
C SER A 43 -6.39 -1.03 -5.13
N CYS A 44 -6.01 0.12 -4.58
CA CYS A 44 -6.02 1.42 -5.27
C CYS A 44 -7.33 1.77 -6.00
N ARG A 45 -8.46 1.43 -5.43
CA ARG A 45 -9.81 1.77 -5.94
C ARG A 45 -10.61 2.50 -4.87
N VAL A 46 -11.45 3.45 -5.26
CA VAL A 46 -12.34 4.19 -4.37
C VAL A 46 -13.32 3.23 -3.68
N GLY A 47 -13.51 3.36 -2.37
CA GLY A 47 -14.39 2.48 -1.59
C GLY A 47 -13.83 1.07 -1.32
N LYS A 48 -12.67 0.74 -1.85
CA LYS A 48 -11.96 -0.54 -1.63
C LYS A 48 -10.79 -0.34 -0.63
N GLY A 49 -9.79 -1.16 -0.65
CA GLY A 49 -8.60 -1.07 0.21
C GLY A 49 -8.42 -2.27 1.12
N ASN A 50 -7.40 -2.21 1.99
CA ASN A 50 -7.01 -3.34 2.83
C ASN A 50 -8.15 -3.86 3.71
N LEU A 51 -8.90 -2.95 4.33
CA LEU A 51 -9.99 -3.35 5.23
C LEU A 51 -11.11 -4.07 4.48
N ALA A 52 -11.52 -3.52 3.34
CA ALA A 52 -12.54 -4.14 2.49
C ALA A 52 -12.11 -5.52 1.97
N ALA A 53 -10.83 -5.67 1.57
CA ALA A 53 -10.27 -6.96 1.17
C ALA A 53 -10.29 -8.01 2.31
N ILE A 54 -9.93 -7.59 3.53
CA ILE A 54 -9.96 -8.46 4.72
C ILE A 54 -11.40 -8.88 5.03
N GLN A 55 -12.35 -7.95 4.97
CA GLN A 55 -13.78 -8.22 5.18
C GLN A 55 -14.35 -9.14 4.10
N ALA A 56 -13.99 -8.92 2.84
CA ALA A 56 -14.41 -9.79 1.74
C ALA A 56 -13.88 -11.23 1.92
N LEU A 57 -12.62 -11.40 2.31
CA LEU A 57 -12.07 -12.72 2.59
C LEU A 57 -12.74 -13.37 3.80
N GLN A 58 -13.04 -12.62 4.86
CA GLN A 58 -13.78 -13.11 6.03
C GLN A 58 -15.19 -13.55 5.64
N GLN A 59 -15.90 -12.77 4.81
CA GLN A 59 -17.22 -13.13 4.32
C GLN A 59 -17.18 -14.39 3.44
N GLN A 60 -16.20 -14.52 2.56
CA GLN A 60 -16.03 -15.74 1.76
C GLN A 60 -15.79 -16.97 2.65
N ILE A 61 -14.96 -16.84 3.72
CA ILE A 61 -14.77 -17.92 4.69
C ILE A 61 -16.11 -18.28 5.36
N PHE A 62 -16.86 -17.27 5.82
CA PHE A 62 -18.17 -17.49 6.45
C PHE A 62 -19.16 -18.22 5.53
N HIS A 63 -19.27 -17.79 4.29
CA HIS A 63 -20.16 -18.42 3.30
C HIS A 63 -19.71 -19.83 2.93
N GLN A 64 -18.44 -20.01 2.62
CA GLN A 64 -17.92 -21.33 2.23
C GLN A 64 -17.93 -22.35 3.37
N SER A 65 -17.76 -21.90 4.60
CA SER A 65 -17.88 -22.75 5.79
C SER A 65 -19.32 -22.88 6.31
N LYS A 66 -20.33 -22.34 5.61
CA LYS A 66 -21.73 -22.35 6.07
C LYS A 66 -21.87 -21.83 7.51
N GLY A 67 -21.35 -20.64 7.78
CA GLY A 67 -21.37 -20.05 9.11
C GLY A 67 -20.43 -20.76 10.11
N TYR A 68 -19.28 -21.24 9.63
CA TYR A 68 -18.25 -21.97 10.39
C TYR A 68 -18.67 -23.35 10.88
N THR A 69 -19.64 -23.97 10.24
CA THR A 69 -20.13 -25.32 10.59
C THR A 69 -19.49 -26.42 9.74
N THR A 70 -18.93 -26.08 8.57
CA THR A 70 -18.25 -27.02 7.68
C THR A 70 -16.83 -26.58 7.39
N ASP A 71 -15.98 -27.56 7.05
CA ASP A 71 -14.59 -27.29 6.72
C ASP A 71 -14.44 -26.47 5.43
N CYS A 72 -13.53 -25.52 5.45
CA CYS A 72 -13.02 -24.86 4.26
C CYS A 72 -11.54 -24.50 4.46
N TYR A 73 -10.87 -24.27 3.36
CA TYR A 73 -9.46 -23.97 3.30
C TYR A 73 -9.23 -22.63 2.63
N VAL A 74 -8.21 -21.91 3.10
CA VAL A 74 -7.79 -20.67 2.45
C VAL A 74 -6.45 -20.92 1.80
N ALA A 75 -6.42 -20.73 0.48
CA ALA A 75 -5.21 -20.76 -0.33
C ALA A 75 -4.77 -19.33 -0.64
N LYS A 76 -3.46 -19.11 -0.65
CA LYS A 76 -2.87 -17.81 -1.03
C LYS A 76 -1.63 -18.03 -1.86
N PHE A 77 -1.43 -17.15 -2.84
CA PHE A 77 -0.17 -17.03 -3.54
C PHE A 77 0.16 -15.56 -3.85
N ASP A 78 1.39 -15.31 -4.18
CA ASP A 78 1.98 -14.02 -4.51
C ASP A 78 2.65 -14.12 -5.89
N LEU A 79 2.57 -13.08 -6.69
CA LEU A 79 3.27 -12.98 -7.97
C LEU A 79 4.70 -12.48 -7.74
N GLN A 80 5.66 -13.18 -8.36
CA GLN A 80 7.07 -12.84 -8.20
C GLN A 80 7.40 -11.54 -8.95
N SER A 81 7.97 -10.56 -8.21
CA SER A 81 8.44 -9.29 -8.80
C SER A 81 7.39 -8.62 -9.69
N PHE A 82 6.11 -8.67 -9.31
CA PHE A 82 4.95 -8.34 -10.12
C PHE A 82 5.13 -7.06 -10.93
N PHE A 83 5.40 -5.92 -10.27
CA PHE A 83 5.59 -4.65 -10.98
C PHE A 83 6.70 -4.68 -12.00
N MET A 84 7.78 -5.43 -11.76
CA MET A 84 8.92 -5.55 -12.67
C MET A 84 8.68 -6.54 -13.83
N SER A 85 7.62 -7.34 -13.74
CA SER A 85 7.29 -8.38 -14.74
C SER A 85 6.16 -7.96 -15.68
N ILE A 86 5.53 -6.81 -15.48
CA ILE A 86 4.46 -6.33 -16.35
C ILE A 86 5.03 -5.93 -17.71
N ASP A 87 4.52 -6.55 -18.79
CA ASP A 87 4.85 -6.17 -20.16
C ASP A 87 4.12 -4.88 -20.56
N LYS A 88 4.88 -3.80 -20.75
CA LYS A 88 4.35 -2.48 -21.06
C LYS A 88 3.71 -2.40 -22.45
N ARG A 89 4.16 -3.21 -23.40
CA ARG A 89 3.58 -3.24 -24.76
C ARG A 89 2.20 -3.87 -24.71
N ARG A 90 2.07 -5.04 -24.08
CA ARG A 90 0.78 -5.69 -23.87
C ARG A 90 -0.17 -4.78 -23.09
N LEU A 91 0.29 -4.17 -22.00
CA LEU A 91 -0.50 -3.22 -21.21
C LEU A 91 -0.99 -2.06 -22.06
N TYR A 92 -0.09 -1.46 -22.86
CA TYR A 92 -0.41 -0.36 -23.76
C TYR A 92 -1.45 -0.77 -24.81
N ASP A 93 -1.25 -1.90 -25.49
CA ASP A 93 -2.15 -2.39 -26.52
C ASP A 93 -3.56 -2.67 -25.98
N GLU A 94 -3.65 -3.30 -24.80
CA GLU A 94 -4.91 -3.59 -24.12
C GLU A 94 -5.62 -2.29 -23.66
N LEU A 95 -4.90 -1.29 -23.11
CA LEU A 95 -5.45 0.01 -22.74
C LEU A 95 -5.95 0.79 -23.96
N VAL A 96 -5.16 0.86 -25.02
CA VAL A 96 -5.56 1.53 -26.27
C VAL A 96 -6.79 0.87 -26.87
N ALA A 97 -6.85 -0.46 -26.91
CA ALA A 97 -8.01 -1.19 -27.42
C ALA A 97 -9.28 -0.88 -26.62
N LEU A 98 -9.18 -0.80 -25.29
CA LEU A 98 -10.30 -0.43 -24.43
C LEU A 98 -10.76 1.00 -24.68
N VAL A 99 -9.82 1.96 -24.65
CA VAL A 99 -10.12 3.39 -24.86
C VAL A 99 -10.67 3.63 -26.27
N ALA A 100 -10.07 3.05 -27.30
CA ALA A 100 -10.54 3.20 -28.67
C ALA A 100 -11.98 2.71 -28.84
N LYS A 101 -12.35 1.61 -28.17
CA LYS A 101 -13.66 0.97 -28.28
C LYS A 101 -14.75 1.60 -27.41
N ARG A 102 -14.40 2.13 -26.23
CA ARG A 102 -15.37 2.45 -25.18
C ARG A 102 -15.36 3.89 -24.71
N TYR A 103 -14.26 4.62 -24.90
CA TYR A 103 -14.17 5.99 -24.45
C TYR A 103 -14.70 6.97 -25.50
N GLU A 104 -15.69 7.78 -25.14
CA GLU A 104 -16.34 8.74 -26.04
C GLU A 104 -16.05 10.21 -25.66
N GLY A 105 -15.11 10.44 -24.72
CA GLY A 105 -14.74 11.80 -24.31
C GLY A 105 -14.11 12.61 -25.46
N TRP A 106 -14.35 13.92 -25.47
CA TRP A 106 -13.77 14.85 -26.46
C TRP A 106 -12.24 14.88 -26.45
N ASP A 107 -11.64 14.44 -25.35
CA ASP A 107 -10.19 14.38 -25.11
C ASP A 107 -9.58 13.01 -25.44
N LYS A 108 -10.27 12.16 -26.22
CA LYS A 108 -9.85 10.78 -26.54
C LYS A 108 -8.44 10.70 -27.16
N ASP A 109 -8.16 11.53 -28.14
CA ASP A 109 -6.85 11.51 -28.80
C ASP A 109 -5.73 11.95 -27.84
N THR A 110 -6.01 12.95 -27.00
CA THR A 110 -5.08 13.37 -25.95
C THR A 110 -4.85 12.25 -24.94
N LEU A 111 -5.90 11.57 -24.51
CA LEU A 111 -5.80 10.44 -23.57
C LEU A 111 -4.96 9.30 -24.17
N LEU A 112 -5.20 8.92 -25.42
CA LEU A 112 -4.43 7.90 -26.13
C LEU A 112 -2.94 8.27 -26.25
N TYR A 113 -2.66 9.53 -26.58
CA TYR A 113 -1.29 10.06 -26.64
C TYR A 113 -0.60 9.96 -25.26
N LEU A 114 -1.29 10.41 -24.20
CA LEU A 114 -0.73 10.40 -22.85
C LEU A 114 -0.53 8.98 -22.31
N ILE A 115 -1.45 8.05 -22.59
CA ILE A 115 -1.29 6.62 -22.27
C ILE A 115 -0.01 6.09 -22.93
N ARG A 116 0.21 6.38 -24.21
CA ARG A 116 1.42 5.97 -24.93
C ARG A 116 2.68 6.49 -24.26
N VAL A 117 2.73 7.80 -23.98
CA VAL A 117 3.91 8.44 -23.39
C VAL A 117 4.21 7.89 -22.01
N VAL A 118 3.19 7.75 -21.14
CA VAL A 118 3.39 7.36 -19.74
C VAL A 118 3.63 5.85 -19.59
N THR A 119 2.88 5.01 -20.31
CA THR A 119 3.01 3.54 -20.20
C THR A 119 4.32 3.04 -20.79
N LEU A 120 4.76 3.58 -21.92
CA LEU A 120 5.99 3.12 -22.60
C LEU A 120 7.25 3.82 -22.09
N HIS A 121 7.13 4.84 -21.22
CA HIS A 121 8.29 5.54 -20.66
C HIS A 121 9.14 4.63 -19.76
N ASN A 122 10.47 4.83 -19.83
CA ASN A 122 11.45 4.19 -18.97
C ASN A 122 12.01 5.21 -17.97
N PRO A 123 11.44 5.31 -16.77
CA PRO A 123 11.85 6.34 -15.82
C PRO A 123 13.31 6.20 -15.35
N GLN A 124 13.93 5.02 -15.49
CA GLN A 124 15.33 4.78 -15.15
C GLN A 124 16.30 5.54 -16.09
N ASP A 125 15.87 5.93 -17.30
CA ASP A 125 16.74 6.59 -18.29
C ASP A 125 17.11 8.02 -17.85
N ASN A 126 16.24 8.70 -17.11
CA ASN A 126 16.44 10.08 -16.66
C ASN A 126 16.21 10.29 -15.15
N ALA A 127 16.10 9.22 -14.37
CA ALA A 127 15.87 9.31 -12.93
C ALA A 127 17.10 9.82 -12.17
N VAL A 128 16.89 10.83 -11.31
CA VAL A 128 17.92 11.32 -10.40
C VAL A 128 17.94 10.45 -9.14
N ARG A 129 19.05 9.74 -8.93
CA ARG A 129 19.24 8.90 -7.74
C ARG A 129 19.37 9.76 -6.48
N LYS A 130 18.47 9.55 -5.51
CA LYS A 130 18.44 10.30 -4.23
C LYS A 130 19.17 9.59 -3.07
N THR A 131 19.45 8.30 -3.20
CA THR A 131 20.10 7.48 -2.18
C THR A 131 21.49 7.04 -2.63
N PRO A 132 22.46 6.89 -1.71
CA PRO A 132 23.81 6.41 -2.02
C PRO A 132 23.80 5.03 -2.68
N LEU A 133 24.78 4.73 -3.52
CA LEU A 133 24.91 3.45 -4.22
C LEU A 133 25.07 2.27 -3.26
N CYS A 134 25.73 2.46 -2.12
CA CYS A 134 25.87 1.43 -1.11
C CYS A 134 24.54 0.91 -0.57
N ASP A 135 23.49 1.76 -0.51
CA ASP A 135 22.14 1.35 -0.08
C ASP A 135 21.43 0.45 -1.11
N TRP A 136 21.97 0.35 -2.33
CA TRP A 136 21.42 -0.44 -3.42
C TRP A 136 22.06 -1.83 -3.54
N ALA A 137 23.18 -2.06 -2.86
CA ALA A 137 23.94 -3.31 -2.96
C ALA A 137 23.09 -4.55 -2.59
N ASP A 138 22.21 -4.40 -1.59
CA ASP A 138 21.34 -5.49 -1.12
C ASP A 138 19.99 -5.56 -1.87
N LEU A 139 19.75 -4.70 -2.87
CA LEU A 139 18.51 -4.75 -3.65
C LEU A 139 18.57 -5.94 -4.63
N PRO A 140 17.65 -6.92 -4.54
CA PRO A 140 17.61 -8.00 -5.51
C PRO A 140 17.45 -7.46 -6.94
N ARG A 141 18.23 -7.99 -7.88
CA ARG A 141 18.19 -7.56 -9.30
C ARG A 141 16.79 -7.60 -9.90
N SER A 142 16.01 -8.62 -9.56
CA SER A 142 14.62 -8.79 -10.01
C SER A 142 13.63 -7.76 -9.43
N LYS A 143 14.08 -6.83 -8.59
CA LYS A 143 13.25 -5.77 -7.97
C LYS A 143 13.70 -4.36 -8.35
N SER A 144 14.47 -4.24 -9.42
CA SER A 144 14.96 -2.96 -9.93
C SER A 144 14.67 -2.83 -11.43
N LEU A 145 14.13 -1.69 -11.84
CA LEU A 145 13.90 -1.33 -13.24
C LEU A 145 15.19 -1.26 -14.05
N TYR A 146 16.34 -1.00 -13.40
CA TYR A 146 17.64 -0.98 -14.07
C TYR A 146 18.13 -2.35 -14.53
N ASN A 147 17.45 -3.44 -14.13
CA ASN A 147 17.86 -4.82 -14.41
C ASN A 147 16.81 -5.63 -15.16
N VAL A 148 15.76 -4.99 -15.67
CA VAL A 148 14.74 -5.62 -16.53
C VAL A 148 14.83 -5.08 -17.94
N ASP A 149 14.28 -5.83 -18.88
CA ASP A 149 14.22 -5.40 -20.28
C ASP A 149 13.42 -4.09 -20.42
N TRP A 150 13.76 -3.27 -21.39
CA TRP A 150 13.20 -1.93 -21.58
C TRP A 150 11.65 -1.90 -21.71
N PHE A 151 11.06 -3.00 -22.16
CA PHE A 151 9.61 -3.14 -22.30
C PHE A 151 8.94 -3.77 -21.09
N LEU A 152 9.69 -4.17 -20.05
CA LEU A 152 9.17 -4.70 -18.82
C LEU A 152 9.22 -3.68 -17.69
N GLY A 153 8.28 -3.81 -16.79
CA GLY A 153 8.28 -3.16 -15.48
C GLY A 153 7.57 -1.81 -15.43
N LEU A 154 6.82 -1.63 -14.36
CA LEU A 154 6.18 -0.38 -13.98
C LEU A 154 6.87 0.21 -12.75
N ALA A 155 7.05 1.54 -12.75
CA ALA A 155 7.69 2.26 -11.66
C ALA A 155 6.85 2.22 -10.38
N ILE A 156 7.38 1.65 -9.31
CA ILE A 156 6.74 1.72 -7.98
C ILE A 156 6.84 3.16 -7.48
N GLY A 157 5.70 3.78 -7.18
CA GLY A 157 5.58 5.14 -6.68
C GLY A 157 4.75 6.08 -7.56
N ASN A 158 4.41 5.66 -8.78
CA ASN A 158 3.54 6.38 -9.69
C ASN A 158 2.09 5.91 -9.53
N LEU A 159 1.15 6.85 -9.67
CA LEU A 159 -0.29 6.55 -9.55
C LEU A 159 -0.77 5.67 -10.71
N THR A 160 -0.34 5.97 -11.94
CA THR A 160 -0.65 5.17 -13.14
C THR A 160 -0.22 3.72 -12.96
N SER A 161 0.98 3.47 -12.45
CA SER A 161 1.47 2.10 -12.24
C SER A 161 0.56 1.25 -11.35
N GLN A 162 -0.16 1.85 -10.40
CA GLN A 162 -1.08 1.15 -9.52
C GLN A 162 -2.41 0.82 -10.22
N SER A 163 -2.96 1.77 -10.97
CA SER A 163 -4.16 1.57 -11.78
C SER A 163 -3.91 0.56 -12.89
N ASP A 164 -2.78 0.71 -13.58
CA ASP A 164 -2.33 -0.18 -14.68
C ASP A 164 -2.08 -1.61 -14.19
N ALA A 165 -1.55 -1.79 -12.98
CA ALA A 165 -1.34 -3.10 -12.36
C ALA A 165 -2.67 -3.83 -12.10
N ASN A 166 -3.71 -3.11 -11.65
CA ASN A 166 -5.04 -3.67 -11.52
C ASN A 166 -5.62 -4.06 -12.89
N PHE A 167 -5.54 -3.17 -13.87
CA PHE A 167 -6.01 -3.44 -15.23
C PHE A 167 -5.29 -4.67 -15.82
N TYR A 168 -3.99 -4.78 -15.63
CA TYR A 168 -3.19 -5.92 -16.09
C TYR A 168 -3.62 -7.25 -15.47
N ASN A 169 -4.09 -7.27 -14.23
CA ASN A 169 -4.61 -8.45 -13.54
C ASN A 169 -6.07 -8.78 -13.90
N ALA A 170 -6.84 -7.84 -14.44
CA ALA A 170 -8.27 -8.01 -14.66
C ALA A 170 -8.63 -9.21 -15.58
N PRO A 171 -7.90 -9.50 -16.68
CA PRO A 171 -8.15 -10.70 -17.49
C PRO A 171 -7.98 -11.99 -16.68
N ALA A 172 -6.99 -12.08 -15.80
CA ALA A 172 -6.77 -13.25 -14.95
C ALA A 172 -7.92 -13.43 -13.95
N MET A 173 -8.44 -12.34 -13.37
CA MET A 173 -9.62 -12.38 -12.50
C MET A 173 -10.85 -12.90 -13.25
N ARG A 174 -11.12 -12.38 -14.45
CA ARG A 174 -12.25 -12.86 -15.29
C ARG A 174 -12.12 -14.34 -15.65
N TRP A 175 -10.90 -14.77 -16.05
CA TRP A 175 -10.64 -16.17 -16.35
C TRP A 175 -10.86 -17.06 -15.13
N MET A 176 -10.35 -16.69 -13.95
CA MET A 176 -10.58 -17.46 -12.72
C MET A 176 -12.06 -17.58 -12.38
N ARG A 177 -12.84 -16.51 -12.56
CA ARG A 177 -14.30 -16.58 -12.38
C ARG A 177 -14.98 -17.53 -13.38
N SER A 178 -14.55 -17.54 -14.63
CA SER A 178 -15.14 -18.43 -15.65
C SER A 178 -14.92 -19.91 -15.35
N VAL A 179 -13.88 -20.24 -14.57
CA VAL A 179 -13.60 -21.61 -14.10
C VAL A 179 -14.10 -21.85 -12.66
N GLY A 180 -14.98 -21.00 -12.15
CA GLY A 180 -15.63 -21.17 -10.84
C GLY A 180 -14.78 -20.76 -9.63
N LEU A 181 -13.66 -20.06 -9.84
CA LEU A 181 -12.82 -19.52 -8.78
C LEU A 181 -13.13 -18.04 -8.55
N ALA A 182 -13.21 -17.61 -7.29
CA ALA A 182 -13.50 -16.23 -6.93
C ALA A 182 -12.45 -15.70 -5.92
N PRO A 183 -11.21 -15.41 -6.35
CA PRO A 183 -10.19 -14.90 -5.45
C PRO A 183 -10.52 -13.50 -4.95
N VAL A 184 -10.04 -13.19 -3.74
CA VAL A 184 -9.82 -11.83 -3.27
C VAL A 184 -8.43 -11.42 -3.73
N ASN A 185 -8.33 -10.34 -4.50
CA ASN A 185 -7.06 -9.84 -5.03
C ASN A 185 -6.67 -8.50 -4.40
N TYR A 186 -5.40 -8.37 -4.04
CA TYR A 186 -4.81 -7.12 -3.62
C TYR A 186 -3.41 -6.97 -4.25
N VAL A 187 -3.32 -6.28 -5.37
CA VAL A 187 -2.13 -6.14 -6.22
C VAL A 187 -1.61 -7.51 -6.68
N ASP A 188 -0.53 -7.99 -6.08
CA ASP A 188 0.14 -9.27 -6.31
C ASP A 188 -0.33 -10.40 -5.39
N ASP A 189 -1.06 -10.08 -4.33
CA ASP A 189 -1.61 -11.05 -3.37
C ASP A 189 -2.98 -11.59 -3.84
N PHE A 190 -3.10 -12.91 -4.01
CA PHE A 190 -4.34 -13.60 -4.31
C PHE A 190 -4.73 -14.54 -3.17
N ALA A 191 -5.97 -14.46 -2.70
CA ALA A 191 -6.51 -15.33 -1.66
C ALA A 191 -7.80 -16.00 -2.14
N PHE A 192 -7.91 -17.31 -1.95
CA PHE A 192 -9.04 -18.15 -2.36
C PHE A 192 -9.63 -18.85 -1.15
N VAL A 193 -10.94 -19.00 -1.11
CA VAL A 193 -11.61 -19.86 -0.13
C VAL A 193 -12.22 -21.04 -0.86
N VAL A 194 -11.80 -22.25 -0.49
CA VAL A 194 -12.18 -23.47 -1.16
C VAL A 194 -12.66 -24.52 -0.16
N ARG A 195 -13.65 -25.32 -0.54
CA ARG A 195 -14.13 -26.46 0.29
C ARG A 195 -13.29 -27.70 0.05
N ASP A 196 -13.00 -27.98 -1.21
CA ASP A 196 -12.21 -29.13 -1.59
C ASP A 196 -10.76 -28.73 -1.87
N LYS A 197 -9.90 -29.12 -0.93
CA LYS A 197 -8.46 -28.92 -1.03
C LYS A 197 -7.83 -29.68 -2.20
N ALA A 198 -8.31 -30.89 -2.50
CA ALA A 198 -7.71 -31.74 -3.53
C ALA A 198 -7.98 -31.16 -4.93
N SER A 199 -9.22 -30.83 -5.22
CA SER A 199 -9.63 -30.19 -6.49
C SER A 199 -8.88 -28.86 -6.71
N PHE A 200 -8.69 -28.06 -5.65
CA PHE A 200 -7.95 -26.81 -5.78
C PHE A 200 -6.46 -27.06 -6.11
N LEU A 201 -5.83 -28.04 -5.46
CA LEU A 201 -4.43 -28.37 -5.75
C LEU A 201 -4.26 -28.89 -7.18
N THR A 202 -5.23 -29.62 -7.72
CA THR A 202 -5.27 -30.07 -9.14
C THR A 202 -5.42 -28.87 -10.09
N ALA A 203 -6.15 -27.82 -9.69
CA ALA A 203 -6.32 -26.60 -10.49
C ALA A 203 -5.08 -25.68 -10.50
N MET A 204 -4.20 -25.78 -9.50
CA MET A 204 -3.04 -24.88 -9.34
C MET A 204 -2.06 -24.85 -10.53
N PRO A 205 -1.71 -25.99 -11.18
CA PRO A 205 -0.90 -25.96 -12.38
C PRO A 205 -1.52 -25.15 -13.52
N TYR A 206 -2.84 -25.22 -13.69
CA TYR A 206 -3.57 -24.46 -14.71
C TYR A 206 -3.56 -22.95 -14.41
N ILE A 207 -3.75 -22.57 -13.14
CA ILE A 207 -3.65 -21.17 -12.72
C ILE A 207 -2.23 -20.65 -12.99
N ARG A 208 -1.21 -21.42 -12.62
CA ARG A 208 0.19 -21.05 -12.86
C ARG A 208 0.48 -20.89 -14.35
N ASN A 209 0.02 -21.82 -15.16
CA ASN A 209 0.20 -21.79 -16.62
C ASN A 209 -0.49 -20.58 -17.24
N TYR A 210 -1.71 -20.23 -16.79
CA TYR A 210 -2.42 -19.04 -17.26
C TYR A 210 -1.62 -17.76 -17.00
N PHE A 211 -1.13 -17.57 -15.77
CA PHE A 211 -0.30 -16.40 -15.47
C PHE A 211 0.98 -16.35 -16.31
N ALA A 212 1.63 -17.49 -16.50
CA ALA A 212 2.87 -17.55 -17.29
C ALA A 212 2.62 -17.32 -18.79
N ALA A 213 1.67 -18.06 -19.39
CA ALA A 213 1.42 -18.01 -20.83
C ALA A 213 0.66 -16.75 -21.27
N GLU A 214 -0.41 -16.40 -20.52
CA GLU A 214 -1.32 -15.33 -20.93
C GLU A 214 -0.93 -13.97 -20.36
N ARG A 215 -0.18 -13.90 -19.26
CA ARG A 215 0.17 -12.62 -18.64
C ARG A 215 1.68 -12.38 -18.53
N GLY A 216 2.53 -13.38 -18.85
CA GLY A 216 3.98 -13.28 -18.66
C GLY A 216 4.39 -13.16 -17.18
N LEU A 217 3.52 -13.55 -16.25
CA LEU A 217 3.72 -13.41 -14.82
C LEU A 217 4.05 -14.75 -14.17
N THR A 218 4.97 -14.74 -13.21
CA THR A 218 5.40 -15.95 -12.50
C THR A 218 4.83 -15.96 -11.08
N MET A 219 4.16 -17.04 -10.69
CA MET A 219 3.78 -17.26 -9.31
C MET A 219 5.02 -17.54 -8.47
N HIS A 220 5.13 -16.91 -7.30
CA HIS A 220 6.30 -17.06 -6.44
C HIS A 220 6.43 -18.51 -5.91
N PRO A 221 7.54 -19.22 -6.20
CA PRO A 221 7.65 -20.67 -5.96
C PRO A 221 7.53 -21.08 -4.48
N ARG A 222 7.92 -20.18 -3.56
CA ARG A 222 7.95 -20.45 -2.10
C ARG A 222 6.87 -19.72 -1.30
N LYS A 223 5.97 -18.98 -1.96
CA LYS A 223 4.91 -18.25 -1.28
C LYS A 223 3.51 -18.79 -1.59
N PHE A 224 3.40 -20.07 -1.74
CA PHE A 224 2.11 -20.75 -1.77
C PHE A 224 1.73 -21.20 -0.36
N TYR A 225 0.51 -20.93 0.02
CA TYR A 225 -0.01 -21.20 1.34
C TYR A 225 -1.43 -21.79 1.20
N LEU A 226 -1.70 -22.87 1.88
CA LEU A 226 -3.00 -23.53 1.94
C LEU A 226 -3.22 -24.11 3.32
N GLN A 227 -4.21 -23.58 4.05
CA GLN A 227 -4.54 -24.15 5.37
C GLN A 227 -6.02 -24.02 5.69
N HIS A 228 -6.46 -24.81 6.66
CA HIS A 228 -7.79 -24.74 7.22
C HIS A 228 -8.03 -23.37 7.91
N TYR A 229 -9.22 -22.77 7.73
CA TYR A 229 -9.55 -21.42 8.22
C TYR A 229 -9.36 -21.27 9.74
N SER A 230 -9.63 -22.34 10.54
CA SER A 230 -9.54 -22.29 12.01
C SER A 230 -8.13 -21.97 12.54
N LYS A 231 -7.07 -22.26 11.77
CA LYS A 231 -5.70 -21.96 12.16
C LYS A 231 -5.36 -20.47 12.13
N GLY A 232 -6.25 -19.65 11.55
CA GLY A 232 -6.05 -18.21 11.41
C GLY A 232 -5.27 -17.84 10.15
N ILE A 233 -5.87 -16.99 9.33
CA ILE A 233 -5.39 -16.61 8.01
C ILE A 233 -4.71 -15.25 8.09
N LYS A 234 -3.41 -15.22 7.83
CA LYS A 234 -2.67 -13.95 7.71
C LYS A 234 -2.94 -13.33 6.34
N PHE A 235 -3.56 -12.13 6.31
CA PHE A 235 -3.85 -11.41 5.08
C PHE A 235 -3.76 -9.90 5.32
N LEU A 236 -3.02 -9.17 4.49
CA LEU A 236 -2.85 -7.71 4.50
C LEU A 236 -2.61 -7.10 5.90
N GLY A 237 -1.77 -7.74 6.69
CA GLY A 237 -1.43 -7.26 8.04
C GLY A 237 -2.41 -7.65 9.15
N ALA A 238 -3.50 -8.31 8.82
CA ALA A 238 -4.46 -8.89 9.75
C ALA A 238 -4.31 -10.40 9.89
N VAL A 239 -4.96 -10.96 10.89
CA VAL A 239 -5.14 -12.42 11.12
C VAL A 239 -6.62 -12.67 11.27
N ILE A 240 -7.23 -13.31 10.28
CA ILE A 240 -8.64 -13.69 10.27
C ILE A 240 -8.76 -15.05 10.96
N LYS A 241 -9.54 -15.13 12.02
CA LYS A 241 -9.89 -16.37 12.71
C LYS A 241 -11.39 -16.45 12.81
N TYR A 242 -11.94 -17.63 13.00
CA TYR A 242 -13.37 -17.90 13.22
C TYR A 242 -14.17 -16.57 13.16
N ASN A 243 -14.93 -16.08 13.92
CA ASN A 243 -15.68 -14.83 13.85
C ASN A 243 -14.90 -13.55 14.23
N ARG A 244 -13.56 -13.58 14.24
CA ARG A 244 -12.73 -12.47 14.73
C ARG A 244 -11.57 -12.15 13.78
N VAL A 245 -11.21 -10.86 13.76
CA VAL A 245 -10.05 -10.37 13.02
C VAL A 245 -9.10 -9.66 13.99
N TYR A 246 -7.84 -10.03 13.96
CA TYR A 246 -6.79 -9.47 14.82
C TYR A 246 -5.73 -8.76 14.00
N THR A 247 -5.05 -7.81 14.62
CA THR A 247 -3.82 -7.25 14.07
C THR A 247 -2.68 -8.27 14.16
N ASN A 248 -1.80 -8.29 13.17
CA ASN A 248 -0.61 -9.14 13.16
C ASN A 248 0.28 -8.88 14.38
N ASN A 249 0.77 -9.93 15.02
CA ASN A 249 1.66 -9.88 16.19
C ASN A 249 2.91 -9.02 15.97
N GLN A 250 3.47 -8.98 14.77
CA GLN A 250 4.61 -8.10 14.45
C GLN A 250 4.25 -6.61 14.59
N THR A 251 3.04 -6.22 14.18
CA THR A 251 2.56 -4.84 14.32
C THR A 251 2.41 -4.47 15.80
N VAL A 252 1.86 -5.39 16.60
CA VAL A 252 1.73 -5.22 18.05
C VAL A 252 3.11 -5.10 18.70
N ALA A 253 4.04 -6.00 18.39
CA ALA A 253 5.39 -5.97 18.94
C ALA A 253 6.14 -4.68 18.56
N ARG A 254 6.01 -4.20 17.32
CA ARG A 254 6.60 -2.91 16.88
C ARG A 254 6.01 -1.72 17.65
N CYS A 255 4.70 -1.74 17.92
CA CYS A 255 4.05 -0.69 18.71
C CYS A 255 4.65 -0.65 20.12
N PHE A 256 4.66 -1.77 20.84
CA PHE A 256 5.25 -1.86 22.18
C PHE A 256 6.74 -1.51 22.21
N GLY A 257 7.51 -1.93 21.22
CA GLY A 257 8.92 -1.54 21.09
C GLY A 257 9.12 -0.03 20.96
N LYS A 258 8.22 0.68 20.23
CA LYS A 258 8.24 2.15 20.17
C LYS A 258 7.86 2.79 21.51
N ILE A 259 6.84 2.28 22.18
CA ILE A 259 6.42 2.78 23.49
C ILE A 259 7.56 2.61 24.50
N HIS A 260 8.15 1.43 24.57
CA HIS A 260 9.28 1.14 25.47
C HIS A 260 10.46 2.08 25.20
N TYR A 261 10.86 2.28 23.95
CA TYR A 261 11.92 3.23 23.59
C TYR A 261 11.64 4.64 24.11
N TYR A 262 10.43 5.17 23.94
CA TYR A 262 10.08 6.51 24.43
C TYR A 262 9.93 6.56 25.95
N ASN A 263 9.42 5.51 26.59
CA ASN A 263 9.33 5.41 28.02
C ASN A 263 10.72 5.48 28.67
N GLU A 264 11.67 4.67 28.20
CA GLU A 264 13.04 4.69 28.71
C GLU A 264 13.75 6.02 28.45
N ALA A 265 13.67 6.54 27.22
CA ALA A 265 14.34 7.79 26.85
C ALA A 265 13.82 9.03 27.62
N CYS A 266 12.56 9.00 28.08
CA CYS A 266 11.89 10.19 28.62
C CYS A 266 11.46 10.05 30.09
N ARG A 267 11.55 8.88 30.72
CA ARG A 267 11.04 8.57 32.07
C ARG A 267 11.39 9.65 33.12
N HIS A 268 12.61 10.07 33.17
CA HIS A 268 13.13 10.97 34.20
C HIS A 268 13.34 12.43 33.72
N SER A 269 12.73 12.86 32.61
CA SER A 269 12.95 14.19 32.07
C SER A 269 11.69 14.82 31.47
N SER A 270 11.10 15.74 32.20
CA SER A 270 9.94 16.54 31.72
C SER A 270 10.29 17.32 30.43
N ARG A 271 11.54 17.80 30.29
CA ARG A 271 12.00 18.48 29.08
C ARG A 271 12.01 17.55 27.86
N ARG A 272 12.45 16.30 28.03
CA ARG A 272 12.40 15.29 26.95
C ARG A 272 10.97 14.88 26.64
N LYS A 273 10.11 14.70 27.63
CA LYS A 273 8.69 14.43 27.45
C LYS A 273 8.03 15.52 26.59
N ALA A 274 8.16 16.80 27.01
CA ALA A 274 7.62 17.93 26.25
C ALA A 274 8.14 18.04 24.82
N ARG A 275 9.37 17.57 24.54
CA ARG A 275 9.95 17.54 23.18
C ARG A 275 9.39 16.43 22.31
N HIS A 276 9.06 15.29 22.89
CA HIS A 276 8.72 14.06 22.14
C HIS A 276 7.25 13.68 22.17
N VAL A 277 6.41 14.36 22.98
CA VAL A 277 5.01 14.00 23.18
C VAL A 277 4.20 13.99 21.87
N GLU A 278 4.34 15.00 21.01
CA GLU A 278 3.61 15.07 19.74
C GLU A 278 4.03 13.92 18.79
N LYS A 279 5.33 13.59 18.78
CA LYS A 279 5.83 12.49 17.96
C LYS A 279 5.33 11.14 18.46
N LEU A 280 5.31 10.94 19.79
CA LEU A 280 4.76 9.72 20.39
C LEU A 280 3.26 9.61 20.10
N ALA A 281 2.48 10.68 20.29
CA ALA A 281 1.06 10.69 20.00
C ALA A 281 0.77 10.36 18.52
N THR A 282 1.54 10.91 17.60
CA THR A 282 1.44 10.58 16.17
C THR A 282 1.70 9.10 15.90
N ILE A 283 2.73 8.53 16.53
CA ILE A 283 3.05 7.10 16.42
C ILE A 283 1.92 6.25 16.99
N LEU A 284 1.42 6.58 18.18
CA LEU A 284 0.29 5.87 18.81
C LEU A 284 -0.94 5.90 17.92
N ASN A 285 -1.32 7.07 17.41
CA ASN A 285 -2.48 7.23 16.53
C ASN A 285 -2.37 6.44 15.22
N SER A 286 -1.17 6.26 14.69
CA SER A 286 -0.95 5.40 13.53
C SER A 286 -1.28 3.93 13.82
N TYR A 287 -0.88 3.41 15.01
CA TYR A 287 -1.20 2.05 15.43
C TYR A 287 -2.64 1.89 15.86
N LEU A 288 -3.17 2.80 16.67
CA LEU A 288 -4.55 2.78 17.15
C LEU A 288 -5.55 2.90 16.00
N GLY A 289 -5.26 3.78 15.03
CA GLY A 289 -6.07 3.95 13.83
C GLY A 289 -6.19 2.67 12.99
N LEU A 290 -5.14 1.84 12.94
CA LEU A 290 -5.21 0.52 12.33
C LEU A 290 -5.97 -0.46 13.23
N MET A 291 -5.64 -0.49 14.53
CA MET A 291 -6.16 -1.48 15.49
C MET A 291 -7.66 -1.32 15.74
N ARG A 292 -8.22 -0.10 15.66
CA ARG A 292 -9.66 0.16 15.92
C ARG A 292 -10.60 -0.61 14.97
N HIS A 293 -10.09 -1.04 13.82
CA HIS A 293 -10.85 -1.80 12.82
C HIS A 293 -10.92 -3.31 13.12
N PHE A 294 -10.23 -3.77 14.17
CA PHE A 294 -10.09 -5.19 14.50
C PHE A 294 -10.44 -5.46 15.99
N ASP A 295 -10.59 -6.72 16.35
CA ASP A 295 -10.87 -7.19 17.71
C ASP A 295 -9.64 -7.02 18.61
N THR A 296 -9.25 -5.79 18.88
CA THR A 296 -7.99 -5.45 19.57
C THR A 296 -8.16 -4.64 20.85
N PHE A 297 -9.36 -4.54 21.39
CA PHE A 297 -9.64 -3.71 22.57
C PHE A 297 -8.69 -3.99 23.75
N ASN A 298 -8.47 -5.28 24.08
CA ASN A 298 -7.55 -5.66 25.15
C ASN A 298 -6.09 -5.28 24.86
N ILE A 299 -5.67 -5.30 23.57
CA ILE A 299 -4.33 -4.84 23.17
C ILE A 299 -4.25 -3.33 23.35
N ARG A 300 -5.27 -2.58 22.93
CA ARG A 300 -5.34 -1.13 23.07
C ARG A 300 -5.34 -0.70 24.55
N LYS A 301 -6.04 -1.43 25.43
CA LYS A 301 -5.96 -1.23 26.90
C LYS A 301 -4.53 -1.39 27.41
N ARG A 302 -3.82 -2.42 26.99
CA ARG A 302 -2.42 -2.64 27.38
C ARG A 302 -1.51 -1.53 26.86
N ILE A 303 -1.73 -1.03 25.64
CA ILE A 303 -1.01 0.13 25.09
C ILE A 303 -1.23 1.36 25.97
N ALA A 304 -2.48 1.67 26.31
CA ALA A 304 -2.82 2.82 27.16
C ALA A 304 -2.18 2.70 28.55
N ALA A 305 -2.23 1.52 29.17
CA ALA A 305 -1.60 1.26 30.46
C ALA A 305 -0.08 1.49 30.40
N GLU A 306 0.61 0.93 29.39
CA GLU A 306 2.06 1.05 29.24
C GLU A 306 2.49 2.52 28.97
N VAL A 307 1.74 3.25 28.17
CA VAL A 307 1.95 4.69 27.94
C VAL A 307 1.68 5.47 29.23
N GLY A 308 0.63 5.14 29.97
CA GLY A 308 0.22 5.79 31.22
C GLY A 308 1.31 5.76 32.30
N THR A 309 2.18 4.75 32.32
CA THR A 309 3.29 4.65 33.30
C THR A 309 4.26 5.84 33.26
N VAL A 310 4.40 6.51 32.14
CA VAL A 310 5.38 7.61 31.93
C VAL A 310 4.71 8.90 31.44
N TRP A 311 3.57 8.80 30.72
CA TRP A 311 3.00 9.90 29.94
C TRP A 311 1.61 10.34 30.40
N CYS A 312 1.12 9.91 31.58
CA CYS A 312 -0.22 10.22 32.08
C CYS A 312 -0.58 11.72 32.10
N ASP A 313 0.40 12.60 32.37
CA ASP A 313 0.18 14.06 32.39
C ASP A 313 0.24 14.71 31.00
N TYR A 314 0.68 13.96 29.98
CA TYR A 314 1.01 14.48 28.66
C TYR A 314 0.07 13.97 27.54
N ILE A 315 -0.42 12.73 27.71
CA ILE A 315 -1.26 12.05 26.70
C ILE A 315 -2.54 11.56 27.38
N ARG A 316 -3.66 11.81 26.73
CA ARG A 316 -4.99 11.28 27.07
C ARG A 316 -5.49 10.40 25.94
N PHE A 317 -6.21 9.35 26.29
CA PHE A 317 -6.91 8.49 25.37
C PHE A 317 -8.41 8.76 25.44
N ASP A 318 -9.11 8.54 24.34
CA ASP A 318 -10.57 8.45 24.31
C ASP A 318 -11.05 7.17 25.01
N ASP A 319 -12.36 7.07 25.31
CA ASP A 319 -12.94 5.96 26.08
C ASP A 319 -12.71 4.60 25.41
N ASP A 320 -12.75 4.56 24.09
CA ASP A 320 -12.52 3.36 23.28
C ASP A 320 -11.04 3.08 22.98
N ILE A 321 -10.14 3.96 23.42
CA ILE A 321 -8.70 3.88 23.19
C ILE A 321 -8.38 3.75 21.67
N THR A 322 -9.03 4.59 20.88
CA THR A 322 -8.82 4.66 19.43
C THR A 322 -7.95 5.85 19.03
N THR A 323 -7.83 6.83 19.92
CA THR A 323 -7.10 8.08 19.69
C THR A 323 -6.31 8.49 20.93
N ALA A 324 -5.05 8.89 20.71
CA ALA A 324 -4.18 9.48 21.71
C ALA A 324 -4.05 10.98 21.47
N THR A 325 -4.43 11.80 22.44
CA THR A 325 -4.44 13.27 22.35
C THR A 325 -3.41 13.87 23.30
N VAL A 326 -2.63 14.84 22.81
CA VAL A 326 -1.70 15.62 23.64
C VAL A 326 -2.48 16.65 24.46
N VAL A 327 -2.18 16.76 25.76
CA VAL A 327 -2.80 17.74 26.65
C VAL A 327 -2.57 19.17 26.13
N LYS A 328 -3.61 20.01 26.14
CA LYS A 328 -3.68 21.32 25.43
C LYS A 328 -2.48 22.23 25.65
N HIS A 329 -1.97 22.38 26.88
CA HIS A 329 -0.86 23.31 27.16
C HIS A 329 0.47 22.86 26.53
N PHE A 330 0.68 21.57 26.32
CA PHE A 330 1.87 21.06 25.60
C PHE A 330 1.71 21.25 24.09
N ARG A 331 0.51 21.10 23.57
CA ARG A 331 0.19 21.34 22.16
C ARG A 331 0.38 22.79 21.75
N GLN A 332 -0.03 23.73 22.59
CA GLN A 332 0.18 25.16 22.33
C GLN A 332 1.66 25.54 22.24
N ARG A 333 2.50 25.00 23.16
CA ARG A 333 3.97 25.25 23.12
C ARG A 333 4.61 24.75 21.83
N GLU A 334 4.21 23.61 21.28
CA GLU A 334 4.78 23.07 20.04
C GLU A 334 4.26 23.82 18.80
N ILE A 335 3.01 24.28 18.79
CA ILE A 335 2.48 25.17 17.75
C ILE A 335 3.27 26.48 17.70
N CYS A 336 3.52 27.11 18.83
CA CYS A 336 4.36 28.32 18.91
C CYS A 336 5.75 28.08 18.35
N LYS A 337 6.42 26.98 18.75
CA LYS A 337 7.77 26.63 18.22
C LYS A 337 7.74 26.33 16.72
N TYR A 338 6.72 25.67 16.23
CA TYR A 338 6.56 25.41 14.80
C TYR A 338 6.40 26.70 14.00
N ASN A 339 5.58 27.62 14.49
CA ASN A 339 5.36 28.92 13.85
C ASN A 339 6.63 29.76 13.83
N VAL A 340 7.39 29.80 14.92
CA VAL A 340 8.69 30.48 14.99
C VAL A 340 9.69 29.87 14.01
N ARG A 341 9.77 28.52 13.92
CA ARG A 341 10.65 27.85 12.94
C ARG A 341 10.23 28.10 11.50
N LYS A 342 8.93 28.12 11.23
CA LYS A 342 8.38 28.41 9.89
C LYS A 342 8.68 29.85 9.49
N GLN A 343 8.57 30.81 10.43
CA GLN A 343 8.92 32.20 10.19
C GLN A 343 10.41 32.35 9.90
N ARG A 344 11.29 31.79 10.74
CA ARG A 344 12.76 31.82 10.51
C ARG A 344 13.17 31.21 9.16
N ARG A 345 12.48 30.15 8.69
CA ARG A 345 12.74 29.58 7.36
C ARG A 345 12.31 30.50 6.23
N ARG A 346 11.20 31.23 6.41
CA ARG A 346 10.74 32.24 5.43
C ARG A 346 11.72 33.40 5.38
N ASP A 347 12.15 33.90 6.53
CA ASP A 347 13.10 34.99 6.64
C ASP A 347 14.46 34.64 5.99
N LEU A 348 14.96 33.41 6.21
CA LEU A 348 16.18 32.90 5.58
C LEU A 348 16.02 32.74 4.06
N PHE A 349 14.86 32.32 3.57
CA PHE A 349 14.58 32.21 2.14
C PHE A 349 14.52 33.58 1.47
N THR A 350 13.87 34.55 2.12
CA THR A 350 13.81 35.94 1.64
C THR A 350 15.20 36.60 1.60
N LEU A 351 16.01 36.41 2.65
CA LEU A 351 17.40 36.89 2.70
C LEU A 351 18.27 36.28 1.59
N LYS A 352 18.14 34.97 1.33
CA LYS A 352 18.87 34.33 0.21
C LYS A 352 18.47 34.88 -1.15
N ASN A 353 17.21 35.19 -1.38
CA ASN A 353 16.74 35.76 -2.64
C ASN A 353 17.27 37.19 -2.80
N LEU A 354 17.21 38.03 -1.75
CA LEU A 354 17.75 39.38 -1.77
C LEU A 354 19.29 39.41 -2.02
N LEU A 355 20.02 38.43 -1.50
CA LEU A 355 21.49 38.33 -1.74
C LEU A 355 21.81 37.83 -3.16
N ASN A 356 20.95 37.01 -3.76
CA ASN A 356 21.13 36.56 -5.14
C ASN A 356 20.72 37.63 -6.17
N ASP A 357 19.65 38.42 -5.89
CA ASP A 357 19.24 39.55 -6.75
C ASP A 357 20.27 40.72 -6.70
N GLY A 358 21.00 40.89 -5.60
CA GLY A 358 22.07 41.85 -5.48
C GLY A 358 23.34 41.52 -6.25
N ASN A 359 23.58 40.25 -6.59
CA ASN A 359 24.73 39.79 -7.37
C ASN A 359 24.44 39.80 -8.92
N THR A 360 23.20 39.96 -9.35
CA THR A 360 22.85 40.08 -10.77
C THR A 360 22.85 41.51 -11.29
N ALA A 361 23.02 42.51 -10.39
CA ALA A 361 23.07 43.93 -10.75
C ALA A 361 24.51 44.51 -10.81
N ALA A 362 25.53 43.65 -10.65
CA ALA A 362 26.96 44.04 -10.64
C ALA A 362 27.81 43.39 -11.74
N ASN A 363 27.19 42.96 -12.85
CA ASN A 363 27.90 42.52 -14.07
C ASN A 363 27.35 43.20 -15.29
#